data_e90bce539cd471ef6c88568447416f56
#
_entry.id   e90bce539cd471ef6c88568447416f56
#
_cell.length_a   1.000
_cell.length_b   1.000
_cell.length_c   1.000
_cell.angle_alpha   90.00
_cell.angle_beta   90.00
_cell.angle_gamma   90.00
#
_symmetry.space_group_name_H-M   'P 1'
#
loop_
_entity.id
_entity.type
_entity.pdbx_description
1 polymer ?
#
loop_
_entity_poly.entity_id
_entity_poly.type
_entity_poly.pdbx_seq_one_letter_code
_entity_poly.pdbx_strand_id
1 'polypeptide(L)'
;MHYRNDMRVLTYDIGGTAIKAGLFDHGELKIVDTFETRAKEGATSVIQNVIRHAEKFNDIEAIGISTCGQVESEHGTIAYANDNMPGYTGMPVASIIESALHVPVHVENDVVCAGLGEYHFGKGKKTDDFLLVTFGTGIGGTLFIGGRPYHGTGPSAGIMIGGMLTSSIIDDDPWKSSYEADASVTALVNQAKTVDPSITNGKDIMEKLNNPLIHSRLNSWQRKVALGICSFIHLYNVPVVILGGGIMEQDVIFDGISEMIHSYLIPGFRGVSIQKASLGNQAGLYGAYSLCERTI
;
A
#
# COMPACT_ATOMS: atom_id res chain seq x y z
N MET A 1 17.33 -14.44 11.67
CA MET A 1 17.33 -13.13 12.32
C MET A 1 16.52 -13.24 13.59
N HIS A 2 17.07 -12.85 14.75
CA HIS A 2 16.30 -12.77 15.99
C HIS A 2 15.69 -11.38 16.06
N TYR A 3 14.37 -11.32 16.07
CA TYR A 3 13.64 -10.08 16.30
C TYR A 3 13.69 -9.72 17.78
N ARG A 4 13.99 -8.47 18.10
CA ARG A 4 13.80 -7.94 19.45
C ARG A 4 12.32 -7.65 19.69
N ASN A 5 11.58 -8.67 20.12
CA ASN A 5 10.15 -8.51 20.46
C ASN A 5 9.92 -7.69 21.75
N ASP A 6 10.96 -7.16 22.38
CA ASP A 6 10.90 -6.44 23.65
C ASP A 6 10.90 -4.91 23.50
N MET A 7 11.03 -4.38 22.28
CA MET A 7 11.05 -2.94 22.02
C MET A 7 9.64 -2.32 22.07
N ARG A 8 9.55 -1.11 22.64
CA ARG A 8 8.39 -0.24 22.52
C ARG A 8 8.56 0.68 21.31
N VAL A 9 7.80 0.40 20.27
CA VAL A 9 7.88 1.12 19.00
C VAL A 9 6.56 1.80 18.69
N LEU A 10 6.61 3.12 18.44
CA LEU A 10 5.47 3.87 17.96
C LEU A 10 5.50 3.88 16.43
N THR A 11 4.38 3.53 15.81
CA THR A 11 4.28 3.47 14.36
C THR A 11 3.21 4.40 13.83
N TYR A 12 3.45 4.97 12.66
CA TYR A 12 2.50 5.83 11.95
C TYR A 12 2.30 5.33 10.53
N ASP A 13 1.04 5.32 10.09
CA ASP A 13 0.67 5.13 8.70
C ASP A 13 0.03 6.44 8.21
N ILE A 14 0.83 7.23 7.47
CA ILE A 14 0.47 8.59 7.02
C ILE A 14 -0.23 8.48 5.67
N GLY A 15 -1.54 8.34 5.71
CA GLY A 15 -2.38 8.41 4.51
C GLY A 15 -2.76 9.83 4.11
N GLY A 16 -3.32 9.99 2.92
CA GLY A 16 -3.76 11.32 2.41
C GLY A 16 -4.88 11.98 3.22
N THR A 17 -5.71 11.22 3.91
CA THR A 17 -6.87 11.71 4.67
C THR A 17 -6.70 11.57 6.17
N ALA A 18 -6.16 10.45 6.63
CA ALA A 18 -5.99 10.13 8.04
C ALA A 18 -4.61 9.53 8.30
N ILE A 19 -4.09 9.80 9.48
CA ILE A 19 -2.91 9.17 10.06
C ILE A 19 -3.39 8.17 11.10
N LYS A 20 -2.95 6.91 10.97
CA LYS A 20 -3.14 5.91 12.02
C LYS A 20 -1.88 5.82 12.85
N ALA A 21 -2.04 5.74 14.16
CA ALA A 21 -0.95 5.53 15.10
C ALA A 21 -1.13 4.20 15.81
N GLY A 22 -0.07 3.40 15.87
CA GLY A 22 -0.01 2.13 16.56
C GLY A 22 1.17 2.08 17.51
N LEU A 23 0.97 1.56 18.70
CA LEU A 23 2.04 1.25 19.65
C LEU A 23 2.25 -0.25 19.65
N PHE A 24 3.47 -0.67 19.31
CA PHE A 24 3.93 -2.03 19.54
C PHE A 24 4.61 -2.11 20.91
N ASP A 25 4.17 -3.06 21.71
CA ASP A 25 4.72 -3.36 23.02
C ASP A 25 4.86 -4.87 23.12
N HIS A 26 6.08 -5.38 23.30
CA HIS A 26 6.40 -6.80 23.21
C HIS A 26 5.87 -7.50 21.95
N GLY A 27 5.93 -6.82 20.81
CA GLY A 27 5.46 -7.32 19.51
C GLY A 27 3.94 -7.31 19.30
N GLU A 28 3.16 -6.86 20.29
CA GLU A 28 1.71 -6.72 20.21
C GLU A 28 1.30 -5.30 19.81
N LEU A 29 0.53 -5.20 18.74
CA LEU A 29 0.01 -3.92 18.24
C LEU A 29 -1.24 -3.49 19.01
N LYS A 30 -1.21 -2.26 19.52
CA LYS A 30 -2.40 -1.50 19.93
C LYS A 30 -2.58 -0.31 19.00
N ILE A 31 -3.77 -0.16 18.38
CA ILE A 31 -4.12 1.09 17.69
C ILE A 31 -4.42 2.12 18.77
N VAL A 32 -3.59 3.16 18.83
CA VAL A 32 -3.68 4.16 19.91
C VAL A 32 -4.43 5.40 19.50
N ASP A 33 -4.41 5.74 18.20
CA ASP A 33 -5.17 6.88 17.68
C ASP A 33 -5.38 6.78 16.15
N THR A 34 -6.35 7.52 15.66
CA THR A 34 -6.53 7.83 14.25
C THR A 34 -6.99 9.27 14.14
N PHE A 35 -6.21 10.10 13.47
CA PHE A 35 -6.48 11.52 13.34
C PHE A 35 -6.30 12.02 11.90
N GLU A 36 -6.88 13.17 11.62
CA GLU A 36 -6.89 13.76 10.28
C GLU A 36 -5.49 14.17 9.84
N THR A 37 -5.08 13.78 8.61
CA THR A 37 -3.76 14.16 8.07
C THR A 37 -3.66 15.66 7.83
N ARG A 38 -4.75 16.29 7.36
CA ARG A 38 -4.77 17.70 6.94
C ARG A 38 -3.69 18.01 5.91
N ALA A 39 -3.50 17.11 4.96
CA ALA A 39 -2.41 17.17 3.97
C ALA A 39 -2.31 18.53 3.24
N LYS A 40 -3.45 19.20 3.02
CA LYS A 40 -3.49 20.53 2.37
C LYS A 40 -2.87 21.65 3.18
N GLU A 41 -2.69 21.48 4.49
CA GLU A 41 -1.98 22.44 5.35
C GLU A 41 -0.45 22.35 5.16
N GLY A 42 0.00 21.41 4.35
CA GLY A 42 1.40 21.19 4.00
C GLY A 42 2.12 20.18 4.90
N ALA A 43 3.17 19.60 4.36
CA ALA A 43 3.93 18.53 4.99
C ALA A 43 4.52 18.91 6.36
N THR A 44 4.99 20.14 6.51
CA THR A 44 5.51 20.64 7.80
C THR A 44 4.46 20.53 8.90
N SER A 45 3.21 20.92 8.63
CA SER A 45 2.11 20.82 9.59
C SER A 45 1.81 19.36 9.94
N VAL A 46 1.81 18.48 8.93
CA VAL A 46 1.58 17.04 9.11
C VAL A 46 2.64 16.42 10.03
N ILE A 47 3.92 16.68 9.76
CA ILE A 47 5.02 16.13 10.58
C ILE A 47 5.03 16.71 12.00
N GLN A 48 4.71 17.99 12.16
CA GLN A 48 4.55 18.58 13.48
C GLN A 48 3.39 17.97 14.27
N ASN A 49 2.29 17.55 13.59
CA ASN A 49 1.20 16.85 14.25
C ASN A 49 1.64 15.46 14.71
N VAL A 50 2.45 14.73 13.92
CA VAL A 50 3.05 13.46 14.29
C VAL A 50 3.95 13.62 15.53
N ILE A 51 4.83 14.62 15.55
CA ILE A 51 5.72 14.92 16.68
C ILE A 51 4.89 15.17 17.95
N ARG A 52 3.94 16.12 17.90
CA ARG A 52 3.06 16.45 19.05
C ARG A 52 2.25 15.25 19.54
N HIS A 53 1.89 14.34 18.64
CA HIS A 53 1.22 13.10 19.03
C HIS A 53 2.20 12.15 19.74
N ALA A 54 3.41 11.99 19.21
CA ALA A 54 4.43 11.12 19.78
C ALA A 54 4.91 11.56 21.16
N GLU A 55 4.98 12.88 21.44
CA GLU A 55 5.33 13.45 22.76
C GLU A 55 4.41 13.00 23.91
N LYS A 56 3.24 12.44 23.60
CA LYS A 56 2.32 11.89 24.62
C LYS A 56 2.75 10.52 25.16
N PHE A 57 3.72 9.87 24.53
CA PHE A 57 4.17 8.53 24.86
C PHE A 57 5.55 8.58 25.49
N ASN A 58 5.68 7.93 26.65
CA ASN A 58 6.95 7.75 27.35
C ASN A 58 7.58 6.41 26.93
N ASP A 59 8.89 6.30 27.12
CA ASP A 59 9.66 5.05 26.96
C ASP A 59 9.54 4.44 25.55
N ILE A 60 9.42 5.28 24.52
CA ILE A 60 9.48 4.87 23.11
C ILE A 60 10.95 4.72 22.71
N GLU A 61 11.31 3.58 22.16
CA GLU A 61 12.69 3.24 21.77
C GLU A 61 12.96 3.52 20.28
N ALA A 62 11.91 3.51 19.44
CA ALA A 62 12.02 3.85 18.02
C ALA A 62 10.66 4.27 17.44
N ILE A 63 10.69 4.94 16.29
CA ILE A 63 9.48 5.30 15.53
C ILE A 63 9.60 4.75 14.11
N GLY A 64 8.57 4.03 13.67
CA GLY A 64 8.41 3.56 12.29
C GLY A 64 7.34 4.35 11.55
N ILE A 65 7.61 4.75 10.32
CA ILE A 65 6.68 5.54 9.50
C ILE A 65 6.46 4.86 8.16
N SER A 66 5.21 4.55 7.89
CA SER A 66 4.65 4.21 6.59
C SER A 66 4.07 5.47 5.98
N THR A 67 4.45 5.84 4.76
CA THR A 67 3.95 7.06 4.13
C THR A 67 3.90 6.97 2.61
N CYS A 68 3.07 7.80 1.99
CA CYS A 68 3.01 7.92 0.54
C CYS A 68 4.28 8.59 -0.05
N GLY A 69 4.50 8.39 -1.35
CA GLY A 69 5.60 8.98 -2.10
C GLY A 69 6.79 8.03 -2.30
N GLN A 70 7.78 8.52 -3.05
CA GLN A 70 9.05 7.82 -3.23
C GLN A 70 9.97 8.16 -2.05
N VAL A 71 10.35 7.15 -1.30
CA VAL A 71 11.17 7.30 -0.10
C VAL A 71 12.59 6.85 -0.39
N GLU A 72 13.53 7.66 0.02
CA GLU A 72 14.93 7.29 0.17
C GLU A 72 15.07 6.75 1.60
N SER A 73 14.99 5.42 1.73
CA SER A 73 14.77 4.75 3.02
C SER A 73 15.98 4.78 3.93
N GLU A 74 17.21 4.94 3.38
CA GLU A 74 18.45 4.97 4.16
C GLU A 74 18.49 6.19 5.10
N HIS A 75 18.00 7.36 4.61
CA HIS A 75 17.97 8.60 5.39
C HIS A 75 16.55 9.05 5.77
N GLY A 76 15.52 8.30 5.35
CA GLY A 76 14.13 8.63 5.63
C GLY A 76 13.67 9.96 5.02
N THR A 77 14.15 10.25 3.79
CA THR A 77 13.82 11.47 3.04
C THR A 77 12.78 11.16 1.96
N ILE A 78 11.81 12.03 1.79
CA ILE A 78 10.83 11.92 0.71
C ILE A 78 11.46 12.47 -0.58
N ALA A 79 11.92 11.60 -1.44
CA ALA A 79 12.56 12.00 -2.69
C ALA A 79 11.58 12.65 -3.68
N TYR A 80 10.35 12.14 -3.73
CA TYR A 80 9.27 12.70 -4.54
C TYR A 80 7.90 12.34 -3.95
N ALA A 81 6.99 13.31 -3.96
CA ALA A 81 5.56 13.11 -3.70
C ALA A 81 4.77 14.05 -4.62
N ASN A 82 3.51 13.68 -4.90
CA ASN A 82 2.61 14.55 -5.64
C ASN A 82 2.14 15.74 -4.79
N ASP A 83 1.49 16.74 -5.42
CA ASP A 83 1.07 17.99 -4.80
C ASP A 83 -0.11 17.86 -3.82
N ASN A 84 -0.57 16.64 -3.53
CA ASN A 84 -1.63 16.40 -2.54
C ASN A 84 -1.19 16.80 -1.12
N MET A 85 0.13 16.80 -0.86
CA MET A 85 0.74 17.29 0.38
C MET A 85 1.86 18.28 0.02
N PRO A 86 1.57 19.59 -0.05
CA PRO A 86 2.55 20.61 -0.43
C PRO A 86 3.80 20.60 0.44
N GLY A 87 4.97 20.66 -0.20
CA GLY A 87 6.26 20.71 0.50
C GLY A 87 6.74 19.34 1.02
N TYR A 88 6.15 18.24 0.57
CA TYR A 88 6.57 16.90 1.01
C TYR A 88 7.81 16.41 0.24
N THR A 89 7.90 16.70 -1.05
CA THR A 89 9.12 16.41 -1.84
C THR A 89 10.35 17.08 -1.24
N GLY A 90 11.41 16.30 -1.01
CA GLY A 90 12.67 16.75 -0.42
C GLY A 90 12.66 16.82 1.11
N MET A 91 11.55 16.50 1.80
CA MET A 91 11.46 16.57 3.24
C MET A 91 12.23 15.44 3.93
N PRO A 92 13.22 15.76 4.80
CA PRO A 92 13.97 14.75 5.57
C PRO A 92 13.18 14.34 6.83
N VAL A 93 12.13 13.55 6.63
CA VAL A 93 11.14 13.21 7.67
C VAL A 93 11.79 12.59 8.90
N ALA A 94 12.71 11.61 8.69
CA ALA A 94 13.39 10.96 9.81
C ALA A 94 14.17 11.98 10.64
N SER A 95 15.06 12.75 10.03
CA SER A 95 15.90 13.74 10.74
C SER A 95 15.10 14.79 11.51
N ILE A 96 13.96 15.24 10.95
CA ILE A 96 13.09 16.23 11.63
C ILE A 96 12.51 15.64 12.92
N ILE A 97 12.01 14.40 12.85
CA ILE A 97 11.38 13.75 14.01
C ILE A 97 12.44 13.31 15.04
N GLU A 98 13.57 12.75 14.58
CA GLU A 98 14.71 12.38 15.44
C GLU A 98 15.25 13.57 16.23
N SER A 99 15.39 14.72 15.56
CA SER A 99 15.86 15.94 16.21
C SER A 99 14.91 16.45 17.30
N ALA A 100 13.61 16.20 17.14
CA ALA A 100 12.60 16.64 18.11
C ALA A 100 12.42 15.66 19.28
N LEU A 101 12.48 14.35 19.00
CA LEU A 101 12.09 13.31 19.97
C LEU A 101 13.27 12.51 20.53
N HIS A 102 14.47 12.65 19.94
CA HIS A 102 15.71 11.97 20.33
C HIS A 102 15.60 10.42 20.35
N VAL A 103 14.84 9.85 19.45
CA VAL A 103 14.71 8.41 19.21
C VAL A 103 14.95 8.10 17.72
N PRO A 104 15.47 6.91 17.35
CA PRO A 104 15.64 6.50 15.96
C PRO A 104 14.31 6.50 15.20
N VAL A 105 14.33 6.98 13.95
CA VAL A 105 13.15 7.04 13.09
C VAL A 105 13.43 6.39 11.75
N HIS A 106 12.57 5.44 11.36
CA HIS A 106 12.64 4.75 10.08
C HIS A 106 11.42 5.09 9.25
N VAL A 107 11.64 5.44 7.99
CA VAL A 107 10.59 5.86 7.06
C VAL A 107 10.64 5.00 5.80
N GLU A 108 9.50 4.51 5.38
CA GLU A 108 9.37 3.74 4.16
C GLU A 108 8.03 4.04 3.46
N ASN A 109 7.99 3.75 2.16
CA ASN A 109 6.76 3.88 1.38
C ASN A 109 5.66 2.95 1.91
N ASP A 110 4.41 3.39 1.81
CA ASP A 110 3.22 2.73 2.35
C ASP A 110 2.99 1.32 1.76
N VAL A 111 3.16 1.13 0.45
CA VAL A 111 3.00 -0.20 -0.15
C VAL A 111 4.18 -1.11 0.17
N VAL A 112 5.38 -0.58 0.32
CA VAL A 112 6.56 -1.35 0.77
C VAL A 112 6.38 -1.76 2.22
N CYS A 113 5.90 -0.87 3.09
CA CYS A 113 5.51 -1.19 4.46
C CYS A 113 4.43 -2.28 4.49
N ALA A 114 3.39 -2.18 3.64
CA ALA A 114 2.38 -3.24 3.57
C ALA A 114 2.99 -4.60 3.19
N GLY A 115 3.93 -4.63 2.25
CA GLY A 115 4.68 -5.82 1.87
C GLY A 115 5.55 -6.37 3.00
N LEU A 116 6.26 -5.51 3.72
CA LEU A 116 7.04 -5.89 4.90
C LEU A 116 6.15 -6.47 6.00
N GLY A 117 4.99 -5.85 6.25
CA GLY A 117 4.00 -6.36 7.18
C GLY A 117 3.53 -7.76 6.81
N GLU A 118 3.10 -7.99 5.58
CA GLU A 118 2.67 -9.31 5.10
C GLU A 118 3.83 -10.33 5.11
N TYR A 119 5.06 -9.92 4.80
CA TYR A 119 6.23 -10.79 4.84
C TYR A 119 6.56 -11.26 6.25
N HIS A 120 6.55 -10.37 7.25
CA HIS A 120 6.94 -10.71 8.60
C HIS A 120 5.80 -11.26 9.46
N PHE A 121 4.57 -10.76 9.25
CA PHE A 121 3.44 -11.03 10.15
C PHE A 121 2.22 -11.65 9.44
N GLY A 122 2.16 -11.59 8.10
CA GLY A 122 1.01 -12.01 7.33
C GLY A 122 1.24 -13.18 6.37
N LYS A 123 0.69 -13.09 5.19
CA LYS A 123 0.68 -14.15 4.15
C LYS A 123 2.03 -14.37 3.46
N GLY A 124 2.93 -13.40 3.51
CA GLY A 124 4.29 -13.50 2.97
C GLY A 124 5.25 -14.38 3.78
N LYS A 125 4.92 -14.74 5.02
CA LYS A 125 5.82 -15.44 5.97
C LYS A 125 6.48 -16.73 5.47
N LYS A 126 5.94 -17.36 4.44
CA LYS A 126 6.40 -18.67 3.98
C LYS A 126 7.07 -18.61 2.61
N THR A 127 7.30 -17.44 2.07
CA THR A 127 7.92 -17.27 0.77
C THR A 127 8.80 -16.03 0.73
N ASP A 128 9.99 -16.20 0.18
CA ASP A 128 10.94 -15.09 0.00
C ASP A 128 10.67 -14.30 -1.27
N ASP A 129 9.92 -14.88 -2.22
CA ASP A 129 9.58 -14.25 -3.49
C ASP A 129 8.06 -14.13 -3.61
N PHE A 130 7.56 -12.92 -3.65
CA PHE A 130 6.13 -12.66 -3.87
C PHE A 130 5.90 -11.25 -4.40
N LEU A 131 4.76 -11.07 -5.03
CA LEU A 131 4.23 -9.76 -5.41
C LEU A 131 3.06 -9.41 -4.47
N LEU A 132 3.11 -8.23 -3.85
CA LEU A 132 1.94 -7.66 -3.20
C LEU A 132 1.42 -6.50 -4.05
N VAL A 133 0.11 -6.47 -4.28
CA VAL A 133 -0.58 -5.37 -4.97
C VAL A 133 -1.77 -4.92 -4.15
N THR A 134 -1.86 -3.61 -3.94
CA THR A 134 -2.97 -2.99 -3.22
C THR A 134 -3.86 -2.19 -4.15
N PHE A 135 -5.17 -2.39 -4.04
CA PHE A 135 -6.20 -1.69 -4.81
C PHE A 135 -7.00 -0.79 -3.89
N GLY A 136 -6.86 0.52 -4.10
CA GLY A 136 -7.53 1.57 -3.35
C GLY A 136 -7.84 2.76 -4.25
N THR A 137 -7.63 3.98 -3.76
CA THR A 137 -7.70 5.21 -4.56
C THR A 137 -6.81 5.11 -5.79
N GLY A 138 -5.61 4.56 -5.60
CA GLY A 138 -4.67 4.18 -6.65
C GLY A 138 -4.35 2.69 -6.61
N ILE A 139 -3.27 2.30 -7.32
CA ILE A 139 -2.71 0.94 -7.33
C ILE A 139 -1.25 1.02 -6.90
N GLY A 140 -0.94 0.45 -5.74
CA GLY A 140 0.43 0.28 -5.27
C GLY A 140 0.89 -1.17 -5.45
N GLY A 141 2.20 -1.37 -5.61
CA GLY A 141 2.77 -2.71 -5.68
C GLY A 141 4.17 -2.76 -5.09
N THR A 142 4.51 -3.88 -4.48
CA THR A 142 5.88 -4.18 -4.06
C THR A 142 6.22 -5.62 -4.40
N LEU A 143 7.42 -5.81 -4.93
CA LEU A 143 7.98 -7.10 -5.29
C LEU A 143 9.03 -7.49 -4.24
N PHE A 144 8.90 -8.69 -3.68
CA PHE A 144 9.91 -9.27 -2.81
C PHE A 144 10.70 -10.31 -3.59
N ILE A 145 12.03 -10.26 -3.47
CA ILE A 145 12.98 -11.21 -4.05
C ILE A 145 14.00 -11.56 -2.97
N GLY A 146 14.15 -12.85 -2.67
CA GLY A 146 15.06 -13.31 -1.63
C GLY A 146 14.75 -12.72 -0.25
N GLY A 147 13.48 -12.52 0.09
CA GLY A 147 13.03 -12.00 1.38
C GLY A 147 13.24 -10.48 1.57
N ARG A 148 13.47 -9.74 0.49
CA ARG A 148 13.71 -8.29 0.53
C ARG A 148 12.84 -7.57 -0.50
N PRO A 149 12.30 -6.38 -0.18
CA PRO A 149 11.62 -5.57 -1.17
C PRO A 149 12.61 -5.14 -2.26
N TYR A 150 12.18 -5.24 -3.51
CA TYR A 150 12.95 -4.78 -4.66
C TYR A 150 12.70 -3.29 -4.88
N HIS A 151 13.72 -2.47 -4.64
CA HIS A 151 13.64 -1.01 -4.81
C HIS A 151 14.13 -0.53 -6.20
N GLY A 152 14.77 -1.40 -6.98
CA GLY A 152 15.39 -0.99 -8.25
C GLY A 152 16.59 -0.08 -8.01
N THR A 153 16.68 1.00 -8.78
CA THR A 153 17.74 2.00 -8.67
C THR A 153 17.20 3.30 -8.11
N GLY A 154 17.66 3.71 -6.94
CA GLY A 154 17.30 4.97 -6.28
C GLY A 154 16.03 4.90 -5.44
N PRO A 155 15.50 6.07 -5.04
CA PRO A 155 14.31 6.18 -4.18
C PRO A 155 13.08 5.50 -4.78
N SER A 156 12.30 4.82 -3.97
CA SER A 156 11.25 3.92 -4.44
C SER A 156 9.92 4.17 -3.75
N ALA A 157 8.84 3.93 -4.50
CA ALA A 157 7.49 3.76 -4.00
C ALA A 157 7.03 2.32 -4.29
N GLY A 158 7.86 1.34 -3.93
CA GLY A 158 7.74 -0.02 -4.41
C GLY A 158 8.01 -0.12 -5.93
N ILE A 159 7.37 -1.09 -6.60
CA ILE A 159 7.34 -1.12 -8.06
C ILE A 159 6.15 -0.30 -8.55
N MET A 160 6.35 0.58 -9.54
CA MET A 160 5.30 1.49 -10.04
C MET A 160 4.30 0.74 -10.95
N ILE A 161 3.66 -0.29 -10.38
CA ILE A 161 2.71 -1.16 -11.09
C ILE A 161 1.50 -0.36 -11.62
N GLY A 162 1.03 0.62 -10.85
CA GLY A 162 -0.06 1.50 -11.27
C GLY A 162 0.24 2.32 -12.53
N GLY A 163 1.53 2.64 -12.75
CA GLY A 163 1.99 3.40 -13.92
C GLY A 163 2.16 2.60 -15.21
N MET A 164 1.92 1.28 -15.19
CA MET A 164 1.99 0.46 -16.40
C MET A 164 0.98 0.97 -17.43
N LEU A 165 1.44 1.26 -18.65
CA LEU A 165 0.57 1.69 -19.75
C LEU A 165 -0.21 0.49 -20.29
N THR A 166 -1.52 0.56 -20.24
CA THR A 166 -2.44 -0.52 -20.64
C THR A 166 -3.20 -0.22 -21.94
N SER A 167 -3.12 1.02 -22.42
CA SER A 167 -3.78 1.46 -23.66
C SER A 167 -2.80 1.53 -24.82
N SER A 168 -3.26 1.20 -26.03
CA SER A 168 -2.52 1.44 -27.28
C SER A 168 -2.61 2.89 -27.75
N ILE A 169 -3.54 3.66 -27.21
CA ILE A 169 -3.70 5.10 -27.45
C ILE A 169 -3.30 5.79 -26.14
N ILE A 170 -2.24 6.59 -26.21
CA ILE A 170 -1.71 7.30 -25.05
C ILE A 170 -2.27 8.71 -25.04
N ASP A 171 -2.88 9.12 -23.93
CA ASP A 171 -3.34 10.49 -23.66
C ASP A 171 -2.13 11.46 -23.58
N ASP A 172 -2.35 12.75 -23.77
CA ASP A 172 -1.32 13.79 -23.55
C ASP A 172 -0.75 13.73 -22.12
N ASP A 173 -1.56 13.31 -21.16
CA ASP A 173 -1.11 12.88 -19.85
C ASP A 173 -1.06 11.34 -19.82
N PRO A 174 0.14 10.72 -19.92
CA PRO A 174 0.27 9.25 -19.99
C PRO A 174 -0.35 8.53 -18.79
N TRP A 175 -0.43 9.19 -17.62
CA TRP A 175 -1.03 8.59 -16.43
C TRP A 175 -2.50 8.23 -16.62
N LYS A 176 -3.24 8.98 -17.45
CA LYS A 176 -4.63 8.66 -17.79
C LYS A 176 -4.80 7.40 -18.65
N SER A 177 -3.70 6.90 -19.22
CA SER A 177 -3.65 5.64 -19.99
C SER A 177 -3.01 4.50 -19.20
N SER A 178 -2.85 4.69 -17.89
CA SER A 178 -2.17 3.75 -17.00
C SER A 178 -3.10 2.67 -16.46
N TYR A 179 -2.48 1.62 -15.92
CA TYR A 179 -3.20 0.56 -15.21
C TYR A 179 -4.02 1.09 -14.03
N GLU A 180 -3.51 2.08 -13.30
CA GLU A 180 -4.23 2.72 -12.21
C GLU A 180 -5.49 3.44 -12.70
N ALA A 181 -5.40 4.17 -13.81
CA ALA A 181 -6.54 4.85 -14.41
C ALA A 181 -7.65 3.89 -14.84
N ASP A 182 -7.29 2.63 -15.14
CA ASP A 182 -8.19 1.60 -15.60
C ASP A 182 -8.71 0.67 -14.50
N ALA A 183 -7.87 0.32 -13.53
CA ALA A 183 -8.09 -0.79 -12.60
C ALA A 183 -8.05 -0.39 -11.11
N SER A 184 -7.91 0.89 -10.77
CA SER A 184 -8.08 1.33 -9.37
C SER A 184 -9.55 1.25 -8.92
N VAL A 185 -9.79 1.28 -7.61
CA VAL A 185 -11.15 1.39 -7.06
C VAL A 185 -11.80 2.71 -7.48
N THR A 186 -11.02 3.78 -7.57
CA THR A 186 -11.49 5.07 -8.10
C THR A 186 -12.02 4.92 -9.53
N ALA A 187 -11.32 4.17 -10.39
CA ALA A 187 -11.78 3.89 -11.75
C ALA A 187 -13.11 3.12 -11.76
N LEU A 188 -13.24 2.09 -10.91
CA LEU A 188 -14.48 1.32 -10.76
C LEU A 188 -15.64 2.22 -10.32
N VAL A 189 -15.44 3.04 -9.28
CA VAL A 189 -16.46 3.95 -8.77
C VAL A 189 -16.88 4.96 -9.84
N ASN A 190 -15.94 5.54 -10.58
CA ASN A 190 -16.24 6.48 -11.65
C ASN A 190 -17.04 5.83 -12.78
N GLN A 191 -16.72 4.60 -13.15
CA GLN A 191 -17.51 3.84 -14.15
C GLN A 191 -18.92 3.50 -13.64
N ALA A 192 -19.05 3.13 -12.37
CA ALA A 192 -20.35 2.83 -11.77
C ALA A 192 -21.24 4.07 -11.65
N LYS A 193 -20.66 5.26 -11.35
CA LYS A 193 -21.36 6.55 -11.33
C LYS A 193 -22.02 6.91 -12.66
N THR A 194 -21.51 6.44 -13.79
CA THR A 194 -22.15 6.67 -15.11
C THR A 194 -23.49 5.94 -15.23
N VAL A 195 -23.70 4.90 -14.43
CA VAL A 195 -24.95 4.12 -14.37
C VAL A 195 -25.85 4.63 -13.25
N ASP A 196 -25.29 4.91 -12.08
CA ASP A 196 -26.03 5.42 -10.92
C ASP A 196 -25.17 6.49 -10.21
N PRO A 197 -25.53 7.79 -10.36
CA PRO A 197 -24.81 8.89 -9.75
C PRO A 197 -24.75 8.89 -8.22
N SER A 198 -25.58 8.11 -7.54
CA SER A 198 -25.59 8.00 -6.08
C SER A 198 -24.43 7.14 -5.53
N ILE A 199 -23.73 6.42 -6.39
CA ILE A 199 -22.56 5.62 -6.01
C ILE A 199 -21.38 6.55 -5.72
N THR A 200 -20.81 6.44 -4.53
CA THR A 200 -19.69 7.28 -4.08
C THR A 200 -18.44 6.48 -3.70
N ASN A 201 -18.60 5.19 -3.43
CA ASN A 201 -17.52 4.30 -2.96
C ASN A 201 -17.79 2.83 -3.33
N GLY A 202 -16.85 1.96 -3.00
CA GLY A 202 -16.96 0.52 -3.30
C GLY A 202 -18.10 -0.20 -2.57
N LYS A 203 -18.51 0.25 -1.38
CA LYS A 203 -19.64 -0.37 -0.64
C LYS A 203 -20.95 -0.13 -1.38
N ASP A 204 -21.16 1.09 -1.89
CA ASP A 204 -22.37 1.41 -2.65
C ASP A 204 -22.50 0.52 -3.90
N ILE A 205 -21.38 0.15 -4.52
CA ILE A 205 -21.35 -0.78 -5.66
C ILE A 205 -21.84 -2.17 -5.23
N MET A 206 -21.32 -2.67 -4.09
CA MET A 206 -21.69 -3.99 -3.57
C MET A 206 -23.16 -4.11 -3.26
N GLU A 207 -23.76 -3.05 -2.69
CA GLU A 207 -25.20 -3.00 -2.37
C GLU A 207 -26.08 -2.99 -3.63
N LYS A 208 -25.52 -2.62 -4.78
CA LYS A 208 -26.26 -2.46 -6.05
C LYS A 208 -25.92 -3.52 -7.11
N LEU A 209 -25.27 -4.60 -6.75
CA LEU A 209 -24.87 -5.67 -7.68
C LEU A 209 -26.06 -6.37 -8.37
N ASN A 210 -27.28 -6.27 -7.82
CA ASN A 210 -28.49 -6.73 -8.48
C ASN A 210 -28.84 -5.95 -9.76
N ASN A 211 -28.24 -4.76 -9.97
CA ASN A 211 -28.38 -4.02 -11.21
C ASN A 211 -27.44 -4.62 -12.27
N PRO A 212 -27.96 -5.14 -13.41
CA PRO A 212 -27.13 -5.81 -14.42
C PRO A 212 -26.04 -4.90 -15.02
N LEU A 213 -26.27 -3.59 -15.09
CA LEU A 213 -25.29 -2.63 -15.61
C LEU A 213 -24.15 -2.43 -14.61
N ILE A 214 -24.45 -2.32 -13.32
CA ILE A 214 -23.44 -2.24 -12.27
C ILE A 214 -22.59 -3.51 -12.23
N HIS A 215 -23.24 -4.67 -12.28
CA HIS A 215 -22.57 -5.97 -12.35
C HIS A 215 -21.65 -6.07 -13.59
N SER A 216 -22.11 -5.59 -14.74
CA SER A 216 -21.28 -5.55 -15.95
C SER A 216 -20.06 -4.64 -15.80
N ARG A 217 -20.18 -3.48 -15.11
CA ARG A 217 -19.02 -2.61 -14.81
C ARG A 217 -18.03 -3.32 -13.89
N LEU A 218 -18.53 -3.98 -12.84
CA LEU A 218 -17.67 -4.78 -11.95
C LEU A 218 -16.90 -5.86 -12.72
N ASN A 219 -17.57 -6.67 -13.54
CA ASN A 219 -16.92 -7.72 -14.32
C ASN A 219 -15.85 -7.16 -15.28
N SER A 220 -16.14 -6.03 -15.92
CA SER A 220 -15.17 -5.35 -16.78
C SER A 220 -13.94 -4.87 -16.02
N TRP A 221 -14.14 -4.32 -14.83
CA TRP A 221 -13.06 -3.88 -13.95
C TRP A 221 -12.24 -5.07 -13.42
N GLN A 222 -12.87 -6.14 -12.93
CA GLN A 222 -12.18 -7.37 -12.50
C GLN A 222 -11.28 -7.94 -13.61
N ARG A 223 -11.75 -7.90 -14.86
CA ARG A 223 -10.95 -8.31 -16.01
C ARG A 223 -9.69 -7.45 -16.17
N LYS A 224 -9.80 -6.13 -16.04
CA LYS A 224 -8.66 -5.21 -16.14
C LYS A 224 -7.65 -5.49 -15.03
N VAL A 225 -8.13 -5.67 -13.79
CA VAL A 225 -7.29 -6.09 -12.66
C VAL A 225 -6.54 -7.38 -12.98
N ALA A 226 -7.25 -8.41 -13.42
CA ALA A 226 -6.65 -9.71 -13.73
C ALA A 226 -5.60 -9.63 -14.84
N LEU A 227 -5.83 -8.86 -15.90
CA LEU A 227 -4.88 -8.70 -17.02
C LEU A 227 -3.55 -8.08 -16.57
N GLY A 228 -3.59 -7.04 -15.73
CA GLY A 228 -2.39 -6.44 -15.18
C GLY A 228 -1.61 -7.41 -14.29
N ILE A 229 -2.30 -8.11 -13.39
CA ILE A 229 -1.68 -9.12 -12.51
C ILE A 229 -1.05 -10.26 -13.34
N CYS A 230 -1.73 -10.77 -14.38
CA CYS A 230 -1.17 -11.78 -15.27
C CYS A 230 0.11 -11.31 -15.95
N SER A 231 0.17 -10.05 -16.39
CA SER A 231 1.36 -9.48 -17.00
C SER A 231 2.55 -9.53 -16.04
N PHE A 232 2.34 -9.18 -14.76
CA PHE A 232 3.40 -9.26 -13.74
C PHE A 232 3.79 -10.70 -13.40
N ILE A 233 2.82 -11.62 -13.33
CA ILE A 233 3.12 -13.05 -13.12
C ILE A 233 3.99 -13.58 -14.26
N HIS A 234 3.67 -13.25 -15.52
CA HIS A 234 4.46 -13.68 -16.66
C HIS A 234 5.87 -13.07 -16.69
N LEU A 235 6.05 -11.84 -16.20
CA LEU A 235 7.34 -11.14 -16.17
C LEU A 235 8.25 -11.63 -15.04
N TYR A 236 7.71 -11.79 -13.84
CA TYR A 236 8.51 -12.04 -12.64
C TYR A 236 8.46 -13.49 -12.16
N ASN A 237 7.48 -14.27 -12.61
CA ASN A 237 7.33 -15.69 -12.27
C ASN A 237 7.36 -15.96 -10.75
N VAL A 238 6.70 -15.10 -9.98
CA VAL A 238 6.63 -15.25 -8.53
C VAL A 238 5.71 -16.41 -8.13
N PRO A 239 6.04 -17.17 -7.07
CA PRO A 239 5.18 -18.28 -6.61
C PRO A 239 3.90 -17.81 -5.92
N VAL A 240 3.88 -16.58 -5.40
CA VAL A 240 2.74 -16.02 -4.65
C VAL A 240 2.45 -14.61 -5.10
N VAL A 241 1.16 -14.30 -5.26
CA VAL A 241 0.64 -12.93 -5.40
C VAL A 241 -0.33 -12.66 -4.26
N ILE A 242 -0.10 -11.59 -3.52
CA ILE A 242 -0.96 -11.13 -2.43
C ILE A 242 -1.74 -9.91 -2.90
N LEU A 243 -3.07 -9.99 -2.90
CA LEU A 243 -3.96 -8.90 -3.27
C LEU A 243 -4.51 -8.23 -2.01
N GLY A 244 -4.25 -6.94 -1.88
CA GLY A 244 -4.67 -6.12 -0.74
C GLY A 244 -5.54 -4.93 -1.14
N GLY A 245 -5.93 -4.15 -0.13
CA GLY A 245 -6.90 -3.07 -0.25
C GLY A 245 -8.31 -3.51 0.15
N GLY A 246 -9.08 -2.59 0.73
CA GLY A 246 -10.38 -2.91 1.34
C GLY A 246 -11.39 -3.57 0.39
N ILE A 247 -11.28 -3.33 -0.91
CA ILE A 247 -12.17 -3.95 -1.90
C ILE A 247 -11.91 -5.46 -2.05
N MET A 248 -10.68 -5.92 -1.80
CA MET A 248 -10.31 -7.34 -1.89
C MET A 248 -10.83 -8.17 -0.70
N GLU A 249 -11.37 -7.54 0.33
CA GLU A 249 -12.07 -8.24 1.42
C GLU A 249 -13.40 -8.86 0.97
N GLN A 250 -13.98 -8.36 -0.14
CA GLN A 250 -15.20 -8.90 -0.73
C GLN A 250 -14.91 -10.17 -1.51
N ASP A 251 -15.44 -11.33 -1.06
CA ASP A 251 -15.20 -12.63 -1.69
C ASP A 251 -15.57 -12.64 -3.18
N VAL A 252 -16.72 -12.09 -3.55
CA VAL A 252 -17.17 -12.03 -4.95
C VAL A 252 -16.19 -11.29 -5.86
N ILE A 253 -15.45 -10.33 -5.31
CA ILE A 253 -14.42 -9.58 -6.05
C ILE A 253 -13.15 -10.38 -6.13
N PHE A 254 -12.64 -10.85 -4.99
CA PHE A 254 -11.40 -11.59 -4.93
C PHE A 254 -11.46 -12.89 -5.73
N ASP A 255 -12.51 -13.69 -5.53
CA ASP A 255 -12.68 -14.98 -6.21
C ASP A 255 -12.81 -14.78 -7.72
N GLY A 256 -13.63 -13.81 -8.16
CA GLY A 256 -13.77 -13.48 -9.58
C GLY A 256 -12.46 -13.05 -10.23
N ILE A 257 -11.65 -12.23 -9.57
CA ILE A 257 -10.31 -11.84 -10.05
C ILE A 257 -9.38 -13.06 -10.09
N SER A 258 -9.35 -13.87 -9.04
CA SER A 258 -8.49 -15.05 -8.94
C SER A 258 -8.80 -16.07 -10.04
N GLU A 259 -10.07 -16.35 -10.30
CA GLU A 259 -10.51 -17.23 -11.39
C GLU A 259 -10.08 -16.68 -12.76
N MET A 260 -10.26 -15.38 -13.01
CA MET A 260 -9.83 -14.75 -14.25
C MET A 260 -8.30 -14.84 -14.43
N ILE A 261 -7.52 -14.59 -13.38
CA ILE A 261 -6.05 -14.71 -13.40
C ILE A 261 -5.69 -16.13 -13.87
N HIS A 262 -6.18 -17.17 -13.20
CA HIS A 262 -5.85 -18.55 -13.54
C HIS A 262 -6.28 -18.93 -14.96
N SER A 263 -7.39 -18.37 -15.47
CA SER A 263 -7.86 -18.63 -16.82
C SER A 263 -6.99 -17.97 -17.91
N TYR A 264 -6.39 -16.80 -17.61
CA TYR A 264 -5.58 -16.02 -18.56
C TYR A 264 -4.11 -16.43 -18.58
N LEU A 265 -3.63 -17.05 -17.51
CA LEU A 265 -2.24 -17.52 -17.44
C LEU A 265 -1.97 -18.64 -18.43
N ILE A 266 -0.82 -18.59 -19.12
CA ILE A 266 -0.32 -19.72 -19.87
C ILE A 266 -0.07 -20.91 -18.92
N PRO A 267 -0.23 -22.16 -19.39
CA PRO A 267 -0.27 -23.32 -18.49
C PRO A 267 0.89 -23.44 -17.50
N GLY A 268 2.12 -23.07 -17.91
CA GLY A 268 3.32 -23.17 -17.07
C GLY A 268 3.33 -22.22 -15.86
N PHE A 269 2.46 -21.19 -15.81
CA PHE A 269 2.37 -20.21 -14.73
C PHE A 269 1.16 -20.42 -13.81
N ARG A 270 0.30 -21.38 -14.10
CA ARG A 270 -0.94 -21.62 -13.35
C ARG A 270 -0.73 -22.15 -11.93
N GLY A 271 0.50 -22.52 -11.58
CA GLY A 271 0.86 -22.93 -10.22
C GLY A 271 1.02 -21.78 -9.23
N VAL A 272 0.92 -20.53 -9.66
CA VAL A 272 0.98 -19.37 -8.78
C VAL A 272 -0.18 -19.38 -7.77
N SER A 273 0.13 -19.05 -6.50
CA SER A 273 -0.88 -18.93 -5.44
C SER A 273 -1.35 -17.47 -5.37
N ILE A 274 -2.66 -17.24 -5.56
CA ILE A 274 -3.28 -15.93 -5.36
C ILE A 274 -3.88 -15.90 -3.97
N GLN A 275 -3.50 -14.93 -3.15
CA GLN A 275 -3.92 -14.85 -1.74
C GLN A 275 -4.46 -13.46 -1.40
N LYS A 276 -5.43 -13.40 -0.48
CA LYS A 276 -5.83 -12.12 0.15
C LYS A 276 -4.75 -11.67 1.14
N ALA A 277 -4.47 -10.38 1.20
CA ALA A 277 -3.72 -9.79 2.30
C ALA A 277 -4.42 -10.09 3.63
N SER A 278 -3.64 -10.32 4.69
CA SER A 278 -4.18 -10.76 5.98
C SER A 278 -4.19 -9.69 7.06
N LEU A 279 -3.38 -8.65 6.90
CA LEU A 279 -3.24 -7.58 7.88
C LEU A 279 -4.18 -6.40 7.63
N GLY A 280 -4.89 -6.41 6.49
CA GLY A 280 -5.86 -5.38 6.13
C GLY A 280 -5.28 -3.97 6.28
N ASN A 281 -6.04 -3.09 6.91
CA ASN A 281 -5.66 -1.69 7.14
C ASN A 281 -4.54 -1.48 8.19
N GLN A 282 -3.96 -2.54 8.75
CA GLN A 282 -2.86 -2.47 9.71
C GLN A 282 -1.51 -2.83 9.08
N ALA A 283 -1.50 -3.29 7.82
CA ALA A 283 -0.30 -3.76 7.13
C ALA A 283 0.84 -2.72 7.13
N GLY A 284 0.53 -1.44 6.89
CA GLY A 284 1.48 -0.33 6.96
C GLY A 284 2.13 -0.18 8.34
N LEU A 285 1.35 -0.31 9.43
CA LEU A 285 1.86 -0.22 10.81
C LEU A 285 2.78 -1.40 11.14
N TYR A 286 2.41 -2.63 10.75
CA TYR A 286 3.26 -3.81 10.95
C TYR A 286 4.55 -3.72 10.14
N GLY A 287 4.49 -3.20 8.91
CA GLY A 287 5.68 -2.96 8.10
C GLY A 287 6.60 -1.90 8.70
N ALA A 288 6.03 -0.78 9.13
CA ALA A 288 6.78 0.29 9.81
C ALA A 288 7.46 -0.22 11.09
N TYR A 289 6.78 -1.09 11.87
CA TYR A 289 7.37 -1.76 13.02
C TYR A 289 8.57 -2.62 12.61
N SER A 290 8.46 -3.41 11.55
CA SER A 290 9.56 -4.28 11.10
C SER A 290 10.82 -3.53 10.66
N LEU A 291 10.71 -2.25 10.28
CA LEU A 291 11.87 -1.40 9.97
C LEU A 291 12.70 -1.12 11.23
N CYS A 292 12.04 -0.93 12.37
CA CYS A 292 12.70 -0.62 13.64
C CYS A 292 13.44 -1.83 14.23
N GLU A 293 12.98 -3.06 13.95
CA GLU A 293 13.61 -4.28 14.43
C GLU A 293 14.91 -4.65 13.71
N ARG A 294 15.19 -4.03 12.55
CA ARG A 294 16.37 -4.34 11.73
C ARG A 294 17.65 -3.60 12.14
N THR A 295 17.59 -2.73 13.14
CA THR A 295 18.69 -1.85 13.52
C THR A 295 19.64 -2.54 14.51
N ILE A 296 20.19 -3.71 14.15
CA ILE A 296 21.38 -4.30 14.81
C ILE A 296 22.25 -4.99 13.76
#